data_c5261b5e62ddc96a016f450b46f5af37
#
_entry.id   c5261b5e62ddc96a016f450b46f5af37
#
_cell.length_a   1.000
_cell.length_b   1.000
_cell.length_c   1.000
_cell.angle_alpha   90.00
_cell.angle_beta   90.00
_cell.angle_gamma   90.00
#
_symmetry.space_group_name_H-M   'P 1'
#
loop_
_entity.id
_entity.type
_entity.pdbx_description
1 polymer ?
#
loop_
_entity_poly.entity_id
_entity_poly.type
_entity_poly.pdbx_seq_one_letter_code
_entity_poly.pdbx_strand_id
1 'polypeptide(L)'
;MSDTTIANLLTEQDATGLGALVSQGEITPLELTEAAIARIEAANPALNAVIHKSFDKALDAAQSPDLPDGPFTGVPMLLKDLWAANSAGDPNCLGTRGLRRTPFIHSADSNIVSLYRQAGFVIAGRTNTPEFGLMPTTEPLAFGPTRNPWNTDYGAGGSSGGAAAAVAAGMVPAAHASDGGGSIRIPAAMCGLVGLKPSRGRVTMDATINASGFSVQHVVCRTVRDSAAILDVSAKNFPDDNFTLPPSEQPFSKAVGSDPGSLRIGLLDTSPRPVVELHPQCAEAARKTAGLLEELGHKVELAGPQELVTDEATVAFGILWSTGAAVDMAVLSERLGREVTEEDVEPATWRMAQQGADLSEQDVQFAQDTLAQYSQNCLSWWDSGFDLLLTPTTALPPPRIGDLAALHEDPFQGLPKAIPYATFTAPFNITGQPAISLPMHFTPEGLPVGAQLVANLGREDLLLAVAAQLEYAAPWSGQTPSL
;
A
#
# COMPACT_ATOMS: atom_id res chain seq x y z
N MET A 1 25.49 -21.56 5.12
CA MET A 1 26.12 -20.23 4.76
C MET A 1 26.51 -19.50 6.04
N SER A 2 27.37 -18.45 6.00
CA SER A 2 27.61 -17.64 7.19
C SER A 2 26.42 -16.72 7.45
N ASP A 3 26.18 -16.31 8.69
CA ASP A 3 25.06 -15.40 9.06
C ASP A 3 25.06 -14.10 8.25
N THR A 4 26.24 -13.54 7.99
CA THR A 4 26.39 -12.33 7.15
C THR A 4 25.98 -12.60 5.70
N THR A 5 26.24 -13.81 5.16
CA THR A 5 25.83 -14.19 3.81
C THR A 5 24.31 -14.28 3.70
N ILE A 6 23.65 -14.88 4.70
CA ILE A 6 22.19 -15.05 4.74
C ILE A 6 21.50 -13.69 4.89
N ALA A 7 22.01 -12.81 5.77
CA ALA A 7 21.49 -11.47 5.93
C ALA A 7 21.53 -10.63 4.62
N ASN A 8 22.54 -10.84 3.80
CA ASN A 8 22.64 -10.19 2.48
C ASN A 8 21.59 -10.71 1.50
N LEU A 9 21.22 -12.00 1.58
CA LEU A 9 20.18 -12.56 0.69
C LEU A 9 18.84 -11.80 0.80
N LEU A 10 18.47 -11.30 1.98
CA LEU A 10 17.24 -10.50 2.17
C LEU A 10 17.25 -9.17 1.37
N THR A 11 18.41 -8.65 1.01
CA THR A 11 18.55 -7.46 0.17
C THR A 11 18.80 -7.77 -1.30
N GLU A 12 19.48 -8.86 -1.59
CA GLU A 12 19.90 -9.26 -2.94
C GLU A 12 18.82 -10.06 -3.67
N GLN A 13 18.03 -10.87 -2.93
CA GLN A 13 16.95 -11.68 -3.48
C GLN A 13 15.60 -11.06 -3.16
N ASP A 14 14.64 -11.25 -4.05
CA ASP A 14 13.23 -10.96 -3.80
C ASP A 14 12.51 -12.16 -3.14
N ALA A 15 11.24 -12.03 -2.78
CA ALA A 15 10.51 -13.09 -2.08
C ALA A 15 10.44 -14.39 -2.89
N THR A 16 10.24 -14.28 -4.20
CA THR A 16 10.21 -15.41 -5.13
C THR A 16 11.56 -16.13 -5.17
N GLY A 17 12.65 -15.38 -5.22
CA GLY A 17 14.02 -15.91 -5.18
C GLY A 17 14.34 -16.62 -3.87
N LEU A 18 13.95 -16.02 -2.73
CA LEU A 18 14.13 -16.63 -1.41
C LEU A 18 13.34 -17.94 -1.26
N GLY A 19 12.08 -17.95 -1.69
CA GLY A 19 11.27 -19.18 -1.71
C GLY A 19 11.89 -20.29 -2.55
N ALA A 20 12.49 -19.94 -3.70
CA ALA A 20 13.20 -20.89 -4.54
C ALA A 20 14.47 -21.47 -3.85
N LEU A 21 15.26 -20.64 -3.16
CA LEU A 21 16.43 -21.12 -2.39
C LEU A 21 16.02 -22.07 -1.26
N VAL A 22 14.92 -21.80 -0.57
CA VAL A 22 14.37 -22.71 0.46
C VAL A 22 13.93 -24.02 -0.19
N SER A 23 13.17 -23.97 -1.28
CA SER A 23 12.71 -25.17 -2.01
C SER A 23 13.86 -26.03 -2.54
N GLN A 24 15.00 -25.44 -2.88
CA GLN A 24 16.21 -26.13 -3.33
C GLN A 24 17.05 -26.67 -2.15
N GLY A 25 16.68 -26.34 -0.91
CA GLY A 25 17.43 -26.73 0.29
C GLY A 25 18.75 -25.99 0.47
N GLU A 26 18.93 -24.85 -0.21
CA GLU A 26 20.14 -24.03 -0.09
C GLU A 26 20.15 -23.21 1.21
N ILE A 27 18.94 -22.86 1.72
CA ILE A 27 18.71 -22.16 2.98
C ILE A 27 17.48 -22.75 3.65
N THR A 28 17.46 -22.80 4.99
CA THR A 28 16.31 -23.24 5.75
C THR A 28 15.35 -22.09 6.07
N PRO A 29 14.03 -22.37 6.29
CA PRO A 29 13.09 -21.36 6.79
C PRO A 29 13.54 -20.69 8.08
N LEU A 30 14.17 -21.46 9.00
CA LEU A 30 14.70 -20.95 10.26
C LEU A 30 15.80 -19.93 10.04
N GLU A 31 16.84 -20.27 9.26
CA GLU A 31 17.97 -19.36 8.97
C GLU A 31 17.48 -18.05 8.32
N LEU A 32 16.51 -18.13 7.42
CA LEU A 32 15.94 -16.96 6.76
C LEU A 32 15.14 -16.08 7.74
N THR A 33 14.39 -16.71 8.65
CA THR A 33 13.63 -16.00 9.70
C THR A 33 14.56 -15.34 10.70
N GLU A 34 15.61 -16.02 11.16
CA GLU A 34 16.64 -15.46 12.05
C GLU A 34 17.34 -14.25 11.42
N ALA A 35 17.69 -14.34 10.13
CA ALA A 35 18.28 -13.23 9.39
C ALA A 35 17.34 -12.02 9.31
N ALA A 36 16.04 -12.24 9.06
CA ALA A 36 15.05 -11.17 9.05
C ALA A 36 14.89 -10.51 10.42
N ILE A 37 14.84 -11.30 11.49
CA ILE A 37 14.79 -10.79 12.87
C ILE A 37 16.01 -9.93 13.16
N ALA A 38 17.21 -10.40 12.84
CA ALA A 38 18.45 -9.65 13.04
C ALA A 38 18.46 -8.31 12.29
N ARG A 39 17.96 -8.28 11.04
CA ARG A 39 17.84 -7.05 10.26
C ARG A 39 16.80 -6.10 10.84
N ILE A 40 15.66 -6.62 11.29
CA ILE A 40 14.64 -5.80 11.96
C ILE A 40 15.25 -5.17 13.23
N GLU A 41 15.96 -5.94 14.05
CA GLU A 41 16.57 -5.42 15.28
C GLU A 41 17.65 -4.37 15.01
N ALA A 42 18.41 -4.53 13.94
CA ALA A 42 19.46 -3.58 13.57
C ALA A 42 18.89 -2.26 13.01
N ALA A 43 17.92 -2.31 12.08
CA ALA A 43 17.46 -1.13 11.36
C ALA A 43 16.24 -0.44 12.00
N ASN A 44 15.38 -1.17 12.68
CA ASN A 44 14.14 -0.64 13.24
C ASN A 44 14.30 0.49 14.28
N PRO A 45 15.35 0.52 15.12
CA PRO A 45 15.55 1.63 16.05
C PRO A 45 15.69 3.00 15.36
N ALA A 46 16.23 3.04 14.14
CA ALA A 46 16.35 4.27 13.34
C ALA A 46 15.07 4.59 12.57
N LEU A 47 14.31 3.58 12.16
CA LEU A 47 13.19 3.72 11.21
C LEU A 47 11.81 3.71 11.86
N ASN A 48 11.64 3.03 12.99
CA ASN A 48 10.35 2.83 13.65
C ASN A 48 9.29 2.24 12.67
N ALA A 49 9.70 1.25 11.89
CA ALA A 49 8.88 0.59 10.88
C ALA A 49 8.03 -0.55 11.46
N VAL A 50 8.61 -1.32 12.39
CA VAL A 50 7.99 -2.50 13.04
C VAL A 50 7.63 -2.15 14.48
N ILE A 51 6.35 -2.20 14.81
CA ILE A 51 5.80 -1.79 16.12
C ILE A 51 5.39 -2.97 17.00
N HIS A 52 5.12 -4.13 16.42
CA HIS A 52 4.88 -5.38 17.15
C HIS A 52 5.77 -6.49 16.59
N LYS A 53 6.50 -7.14 17.48
CA LYS A 53 7.42 -8.23 17.16
C LYS A 53 6.76 -9.55 17.53
N SER A 54 6.56 -10.45 16.55
CA SER A 54 6.03 -11.80 16.73
C SER A 54 7.15 -12.83 16.53
N PHE A 55 8.36 -12.51 17.01
CA PHE A 55 9.59 -13.24 16.69
C PHE A 55 9.56 -14.70 17.16
N ASP A 56 9.13 -14.96 18.39
CA ASP A 56 9.08 -16.34 18.93
C ASP A 56 8.11 -17.18 18.08
N LYS A 57 6.93 -16.64 17.74
CA LYS A 57 5.97 -17.34 16.86
C LYS A 57 6.52 -17.57 15.46
N ALA A 58 7.30 -16.61 14.93
CA ALA A 58 7.92 -16.74 13.61
C ALA A 58 8.98 -17.85 13.61
N LEU A 59 9.80 -17.93 14.65
CA LEU A 59 10.81 -18.98 14.84
C LEU A 59 10.14 -20.36 15.00
N ASP A 60 9.08 -20.45 15.81
CA ASP A 60 8.31 -21.67 15.99
C ASP A 60 7.68 -22.13 14.66
N ALA A 61 7.09 -21.20 13.89
CA ALA A 61 6.51 -21.51 12.59
C ALA A 61 7.58 -21.97 11.58
N ALA A 62 8.75 -21.33 11.55
CA ALA A 62 9.84 -21.66 10.65
C ALA A 62 10.48 -23.02 10.94
N GLN A 63 10.38 -23.51 12.18
CA GLN A 63 10.87 -24.83 12.60
C GLN A 63 9.81 -25.91 12.53
N SER A 64 8.54 -25.52 12.31
CA SER A 64 7.42 -26.47 12.31
C SER A 64 7.48 -27.42 11.12
N PRO A 65 7.33 -28.73 11.34
CA PRO A 65 7.14 -29.68 10.23
C PRO A 65 5.84 -29.45 9.46
N ASP A 66 4.90 -28.71 10.03
CA ASP A 66 3.61 -28.35 9.44
C ASP A 66 3.64 -27.01 8.69
N LEU A 67 4.83 -26.39 8.50
CA LEU A 67 4.96 -25.19 7.68
C LEU A 67 4.45 -25.52 6.26
N PRO A 68 3.43 -24.79 5.74
CA PRO A 68 2.86 -25.06 4.44
C PRO A 68 3.91 -25.02 3.32
N ASP A 69 3.87 -26.02 2.44
CA ASP A 69 4.68 -26.05 1.22
C ASP A 69 3.97 -25.24 0.14
N GLY A 70 4.57 -24.10 -0.20
CA GLY A 70 4.04 -23.15 -1.15
C GLY A 70 5.16 -22.35 -1.82
N PRO A 71 4.81 -21.41 -2.70
CA PRO A 71 5.81 -20.63 -3.45
C PRO A 71 6.69 -19.74 -2.56
N PHE A 72 6.29 -19.49 -1.32
CA PHE A 72 6.97 -18.63 -0.37
C PHE A 72 7.30 -19.34 0.94
N THR A 73 7.50 -20.66 0.90
CA THR A 73 7.82 -21.45 2.10
C THR A 73 9.03 -20.87 2.84
N GLY A 74 8.81 -20.48 4.10
CA GLY A 74 9.84 -19.91 4.97
C GLY A 74 10.20 -18.45 4.72
N VAL A 75 9.59 -17.78 3.72
CA VAL A 75 9.87 -16.37 3.45
C VAL A 75 9.24 -15.48 4.53
N PRO A 76 10.02 -14.61 5.19
CA PRO A 76 9.50 -13.71 6.23
C PRO A 76 8.65 -12.59 5.62
N MET A 77 7.55 -12.27 6.31
CA MET A 77 6.62 -11.21 5.95
C MET A 77 6.21 -10.40 7.19
N LEU A 78 5.88 -9.14 6.99
CA LEU A 78 5.28 -8.26 8.00
C LEU A 78 3.86 -7.87 7.60
N LEU A 79 2.97 -7.71 8.59
CA LEU A 79 1.59 -7.28 8.39
C LEU A 79 1.40 -5.83 8.81
N LYS A 80 0.66 -5.04 8.04
CA LYS A 80 0.25 -3.70 8.44
C LYS A 80 -0.65 -3.77 9.68
N ASP A 81 -0.44 -2.89 10.66
CA ASP A 81 -1.23 -2.83 11.89
C ASP A 81 -2.58 -2.12 11.70
N LEU A 82 -3.36 -2.62 10.72
CA LEU A 82 -4.67 -2.07 10.38
C LEU A 82 -5.70 -3.21 10.22
N TRP A 83 -6.95 -2.88 9.95
CA TRP A 83 -8.15 -3.71 10.02
C TRP A 83 -8.05 -5.09 9.35
N ALA A 84 -7.54 -5.17 8.10
CA ALA A 84 -7.75 -6.32 7.23
C ALA A 84 -6.77 -7.48 7.46
N ALA A 85 -5.59 -7.24 8.00
CA ALA A 85 -4.54 -8.25 8.15
C ALA A 85 -4.39 -8.70 9.61
N ASN A 86 -5.38 -9.42 10.11
CA ASN A 86 -5.40 -9.93 11.47
C ASN A 86 -4.72 -11.28 11.56
N SER A 87 -3.78 -11.43 12.50
CA SER A 87 -3.06 -12.67 12.80
C SER A 87 -3.49 -13.18 14.17
N ALA A 88 -3.87 -14.45 14.26
CA ALA A 88 -4.32 -15.08 15.49
C ALA A 88 -3.28 -14.96 16.62
N GLY A 89 -3.74 -14.53 17.78
CA GLY A 89 -2.91 -14.35 18.97
C GLY A 89 -1.94 -13.15 18.91
N ASP A 90 -1.97 -12.32 17.87
CA ASP A 90 -1.15 -11.11 17.76
C ASP A 90 -1.96 -9.86 18.08
N PRO A 91 -1.33 -8.82 18.67
CA PRO A 91 -1.98 -7.55 18.93
C PRO A 91 -2.28 -6.81 17.64
N ASN A 92 -3.36 -6.02 17.67
CA ASN A 92 -3.71 -5.06 16.64
C ASN A 92 -4.12 -3.75 17.30
N CYS A 93 -3.43 -2.66 16.96
CA CYS A 93 -3.58 -1.36 17.63
C CYS A 93 -4.18 -0.28 16.74
N LEU A 94 -4.26 -0.48 15.41
CA LEU A 94 -4.85 0.45 14.44
C LEU A 94 -4.21 1.86 14.48
N GLY A 95 -2.97 1.97 14.93
CA GLY A 95 -2.31 3.25 15.16
C GLY A 95 -2.86 4.05 16.35
N THR A 96 -3.81 3.52 17.13
CA THR A 96 -4.52 4.26 18.21
C THR A 96 -3.80 4.20 19.56
N ARG A 97 -3.91 5.28 20.33
CA ARG A 97 -3.41 5.33 21.72
C ARG A 97 -4.19 4.39 22.64
N GLY A 98 -5.49 4.24 22.41
CA GLY A 98 -6.36 3.35 23.19
C GLY A 98 -5.91 1.90 23.11
N LEU A 99 -5.77 1.34 21.90
CA LEU A 99 -5.35 -0.04 21.71
C LEU A 99 -3.85 -0.25 21.97
N ARG A 100 -3.02 0.78 21.87
CA ARG A 100 -1.63 0.68 22.33
C ARG A 100 -1.55 0.41 23.84
N ARG A 101 -2.44 1.04 24.64
CA ARG A 101 -2.52 0.81 26.11
C ARG A 101 -3.16 -0.53 26.44
N THR A 102 -4.15 -0.94 25.66
CA THR A 102 -4.91 -2.18 25.84
C THR A 102 -5.07 -2.87 24.49
N PRO A 103 -4.05 -3.62 24.03
CA PRO A 103 -4.07 -4.23 22.71
C PRO A 103 -5.22 -5.22 22.55
N PHE A 104 -5.90 -5.14 21.41
CA PHE A 104 -6.87 -6.15 21.02
C PHE A 104 -6.14 -7.33 20.38
N ILE A 105 -6.42 -8.53 20.88
CA ILE A 105 -5.81 -9.77 20.40
C ILE A 105 -6.85 -10.54 19.57
N HIS A 106 -6.55 -10.77 18.30
CA HIS A 106 -7.43 -11.55 17.43
C HIS A 106 -7.39 -13.04 17.78
N SER A 107 -8.53 -13.69 17.77
CA SER A 107 -8.66 -15.15 18.01
C SER A 107 -8.42 -15.98 16.76
N ALA A 108 -8.50 -15.39 15.57
CA ALA A 108 -8.36 -16.06 14.28
C ALA A 108 -7.59 -15.19 13.28
N ASP A 109 -6.98 -15.84 12.29
CA ASP A 109 -6.43 -15.17 11.11
C ASP A 109 -7.57 -14.64 10.24
N SER A 110 -7.37 -13.46 9.65
CA SER A 110 -8.22 -13.00 8.55
C SER A 110 -7.97 -13.83 7.28
N ASN A 111 -8.90 -13.73 6.32
CA ASN A 111 -8.80 -14.45 5.05
C ASN A 111 -7.45 -14.24 4.37
N ILE A 112 -6.99 -12.99 4.26
CA ILE A 112 -5.72 -12.67 3.60
C ILE A 112 -4.51 -13.26 4.34
N VAL A 113 -4.50 -13.23 5.67
CA VAL A 113 -3.39 -13.81 6.46
C VAL A 113 -3.38 -15.33 6.32
N SER A 114 -4.55 -15.97 6.31
CA SER A 114 -4.67 -17.40 6.05
C SER A 114 -4.11 -17.77 4.68
N LEU A 115 -4.35 -16.97 3.64
CA LEU A 115 -3.79 -17.16 2.29
C LEU A 115 -2.27 -17.02 2.28
N TYR A 116 -1.72 -16.01 2.97
CA TYR A 116 -0.26 -15.84 3.08
C TYR A 116 0.39 -17.02 3.79
N ARG A 117 -0.19 -17.51 4.91
CA ARG A 117 0.32 -18.71 5.59
C ARG A 117 0.24 -19.95 4.71
N GLN A 118 -0.87 -20.15 3.98
CA GLN A 118 -1.01 -21.26 3.03
C GLN A 118 0.03 -21.20 1.90
N ALA A 119 0.47 -20.01 1.51
CA ALA A 119 1.54 -19.82 0.54
C ALA A 119 2.95 -20.04 1.14
N GLY A 120 3.06 -20.29 2.45
CA GLY A 120 4.30 -20.61 3.14
C GLY A 120 4.99 -19.42 3.83
N PHE A 121 4.41 -18.21 3.80
CA PHE A 121 4.98 -17.05 4.48
C PHE A 121 5.05 -17.23 5.99
N VAL A 122 6.16 -16.76 6.58
CA VAL A 122 6.38 -16.68 8.04
C VAL A 122 6.13 -15.25 8.50
N ILE A 123 5.11 -15.06 9.34
CA ILE A 123 4.73 -13.72 9.83
C ILE A 123 5.60 -13.34 11.02
N ALA A 124 6.45 -12.31 10.85
CA ALA A 124 7.42 -11.89 11.85
C ALA A 124 6.97 -10.72 12.74
N GLY A 125 5.84 -10.06 12.40
CA GLY A 125 5.33 -8.95 13.21
C GLY A 125 4.42 -8.01 12.43
N ARG A 126 4.22 -6.80 13.02
CA ARG A 126 3.35 -5.77 12.44
C ARG A 126 4.08 -4.45 12.24
N THR A 127 3.74 -3.79 11.14
CA THR A 127 4.32 -2.50 10.74
C THR A 127 3.45 -1.33 11.16
N ASN A 128 4.10 -0.19 11.40
CA ASN A 128 3.48 1.06 11.79
C ASN A 128 2.54 1.61 10.71
N THR A 129 1.48 2.29 11.14
CA THR A 129 0.45 2.93 10.31
C THR A 129 -0.07 4.17 11.05
N PRO A 130 -0.51 5.24 10.36
CA PRO A 130 -1.25 6.31 11.03
C PRO A 130 -2.57 5.76 11.57
N GLU A 131 -3.15 6.48 12.50
CA GLU A 131 -4.40 6.11 13.15
C GLU A 131 -5.49 5.84 12.11
N PHE A 132 -6.12 4.64 12.18
CA PHE A 132 -7.10 4.10 11.23
C PHE A 132 -6.70 4.16 9.74
N GLY A 133 -5.44 4.43 9.45
CA GLY A 133 -4.96 4.59 8.08
C GLY A 133 -5.43 5.88 7.39
N LEU A 134 -5.87 6.89 8.13
CA LEU A 134 -6.54 8.07 7.60
C LEU A 134 -5.62 9.08 6.89
N MET A 135 -4.29 8.99 7.07
CA MET A 135 -3.33 9.98 6.56
C MET A 135 -2.34 9.37 5.55
N PRO A 136 -1.85 10.16 4.58
CA PRO A 136 -0.82 9.73 3.63
C PRO A 136 0.62 9.82 4.20
N THR A 137 0.75 9.91 5.51
CA THR A 137 1.99 9.82 6.29
C THR A 137 1.83 8.80 7.39
N THR A 138 2.95 8.29 7.93
CA THR A 138 2.93 7.32 9.04
C THR A 138 3.62 7.93 10.25
N GLU A 139 2.88 8.77 10.96
CA GLU A 139 3.34 9.53 12.12
C GLU A 139 2.31 9.49 13.27
N PRO A 140 1.83 8.28 13.67
CA PRO A 140 0.81 8.19 14.71
C PRO A 140 1.37 8.66 16.06
N LEU A 141 0.58 9.40 16.83
CA LEU A 141 0.93 9.78 18.20
C LEU A 141 1.12 8.56 19.11
N ALA A 142 0.50 7.45 18.77
CA ALA A 142 0.62 6.21 19.52
C ALA A 142 2.04 5.62 19.48
N PHE A 143 2.69 5.58 18.32
CA PHE A 143 3.95 4.90 18.10
C PHE A 143 5.08 5.82 17.64
N GLY A 144 4.76 7.06 17.26
CA GLY A 144 5.70 8.00 16.66
C GLY A 144 5.94 7.76 15.17
N PRO A 145 6.74 8.64 14.52
CA PRO A 145 6.94 8.64 13.08
C PRO A 145 7.74 7.44 12.59
N THR A 146 7.32 6.88 11.45
CA THR A 146 8.14 6.00 10.64
C THR A 146 8.96 6.83 9.68
N ARG A 147 10.27 6.63 9.70
CA ARG A 147 11.24 7.39 8.94
C ARG A 147 11.54 6.73 7.60
N ASN A 148 11.82 7.57 6.60
CA ASN A 148 12.20 7.11 5.28
C ASN A 148 13.62 6.51 5.30
N PRO A 149 13.84 5.27 4.83
CA PRO A 149 15.17 4.66 4.81
C PRO A 149 16.21 5.41 3.95
N TRP A 150 15.76 6.16 2.95
CA TRP A 150 16.63 6.95 2.08
C TRP A 150 17.15 8.22 2.76
N ASN A 151 16.37 8.79 3.65
CA ASN A 151 16.77 9.92 4.50
C ASN A 151 15.82 10.01 5.70
N THR A 152 16.34 9.78 6.89
CA THR A 152 15.56 9.70 8.12
C THR A 152 14.93 11.01 8.61
N ASP A 153 15.24 12.15 7.96
CA ASP A 153 14.56 13.42 8.20
C ASP A 153 13.18 13.49 7.52
N TYR A 154 12.90 12.55 6.61
CA TYR A 154 11.69 12.51 5.81
C TYR A 154 10.77 11.37 6.24
N GLY A 155 9.47 11.51 5.93
CA GLY A 155 8.46 10.51 6.15
C GLY A 155 8.49 9.39 5.10
N ALA A 156 8.09 8.19 5.50
CA ALA A 156 7.98 7.02 4.63
C ALA A 156 6.69 6.99 3.80
N GLY A 157 5.88 8.06 3.84
CA GLY A 157 4.54 8.04 3.28
C GLY A 157 3.55 7.25 4.14
N GLY A 158 2.33 7.11 3.62
CA GLY A 158 1.25 6.45 4.36
C GLY A 158 0.06 6.02 3.45
N SER A 159 -0.78 5.25 4.03
CA SER A 159 -0.80 4.79 5.43
C SER A 159 0.05 3.51 5.66
N SER A 160 0.60 2.84 4.64
CA SER A 160 1.46 1.66 4.79
C SER A 160 2.96 2.01 4.87
N GLY A 161 3.31 3.13 5.55
CA GLY A 161 4.69 3.62 5.60
C GLY A 161 5.63 2.70 6.37
N GLY A 162 5.16 2.05 7.43
CA GLY A 162 5.95 1.05 8.15
C GLY A 162 6.30 -0.15 7.27
N ALA A 163 5.34 -0.63 6.46
CA ALA A 163 5.57 -1.71 5.50
C ALA A 163 6.62 -1.31 4.45
N ALA A 164 6.45 -0.12 3.85
CA ALA A 164 7.37 0.39 2.84
C ALA A 164 8.78 0.63 3.40
N ALA A 165 8.90 1.23 4.58
CA ALA A 165 10.20 1.43 5.23
C ALA A 165 10.91 0.11 5.55
N ALA A 166 10.16 -0.91 6.04
CA ALA A 166 10.72 -2.21 6.34
C ALA A 166 11.24 -2.94 5.09
N VAL A 167 10.48 -2.91 3.98
CA VAL A 167 10.90 -3.53 2.72
C VAL A 167 12.06 -2.79 2.08
N ALA A 168 12.02 -1.46 2.02
CA ALA A 168 13.11 -0.67 1.47
C ALA A 168 14.42 -0.84 2.24
N ALA A 169 14.35 -0.99 3.57
CA ALA A 169 15.49 -1.28 4.43
C ALA A 169 15.97 -2.75 4.36
N GLY A 170 15.30 -3.60 3.57
CA GLY A 170 15.63 -5.01 3.45
C GLY A 170 15.40 -5.84 4.71
N MET A 171 14.49 -5.43 5.61
CA MET A 171 14.10 -6.22 6.77
C MET A 171 13.35 -7.49 6.34
N VAL A 172 12.49 -7.36 5.35
CA VAL A 172 11.73 -8.44 4.70
C VAL A 172 11.62 -8.13 3.20
N PRO A 173 11.44 -9.15 2.33
CA PRO A 173 11.33 -8.92 0.89
C PRO A 173 10.01 -8.30 0.46
N ALA A 174 8.93 -8.58 1.19
CA ALA A 174 7.59 -8.05 0.95
C ALA A 174 6.85 -7.84 2.27
N ALA A 175 5.96 -6.86 2.32
CA ALA A 175 5.11 -6.60 3.49
C ALA A 175 3.68 -6.27 3.05
N HIS A 176 2.70 -6.76 3.83
CA HIS A 176 1.28 -6.46 3.60
C HIS A 176 1.01 -4.96 3.71
N ALA A 177 0.20 -4.47 2.81
CA ALA A 177 -0.24 -3.08 2.72
C ALA A 177 -1.70 -3.00 2.27
N SER A 178 -2.37 -1.88 2.56
CA SER A 178 -3.74 -1.60 2.13
C SER A 178 -3.83 -0.19 1.54
N ASP A 179 -4.82 0.07 0.68
CA ASP A 179 -4.92 1.30 -0.11
C ASP A 179 -6.39 1.73 -0.22
N GLY A 180 -6.78 2.76 0.53
CA GLY A 180 -8.11 3.38 0.50
C GLY A 180 -8.13 4.74 -0.21
N GLY A 181 -6.97 5.35 -0.44
CA GLY A 181 -6.81 6.63 -1.13
C GLY A 181 -5.41 6.81 -1.74
N GLY A 182 -4.59 5.73 -1.73
CA GLY A 182 -3.22 5.74 -2.21
C GLY A 182 -2.24 5.00 -1.28
N SER A 183 -2.72 4.35 -0.24
CA SER A 183 -1.91 3.90 0.88
C SER A 183 -1.02 2.65 0.63
N ILE A 184 -1.04 2.04 -0.56
CA ILE A 184 0.02 1.16 -1.10
C ILE A 184 0.97 2.01 -1.94
N ARG A 185 0.41 2.78 -2.87
CA ARG A 185 1.13 3.48 -3.94
C ARG A 185 1.97 4.64 -3.42
N ILE A 186 1.42 5.45 -2.50
CA ILE A 186 2.11 6.61 -1.91
C ILE A 186 3.39 6.18 -1.19
N PRO A 187 3.35 5.26 -0.19
CA PRO A 187 4.57 4.84 0.47
C PRO A 187 5.52 4.04 -0.44
N ALA A 188 5.01 3.28 -1.42
CA ALA A 188 5.86 2.65 -2.42
C ALA A 188 6.65 3.69 -3.23
N ALA A 189 5.99 4.76 -3.72
CA ALA A 189 6.64 5.87 -4.43
C ALA A 189 7.71 6.55 -3.58
N MET A 190 7.43 6.78 -2.29
CA MET A 190 8.32 7.50 -1.37
C MET A 190 9.49 6.66 -0.86
N CYS A 191 9.38 5.34 -0.88
CA CYS A 191 10.41 4.43 -0.40
C CYS A 191 11.14 3.67 -1.52
N GLY A 192 10.86 3.97 -2.80
CA GLY A 192 11.56 3.34 -3.93
C GLY A 192 11.15 1.89 -4.18
N LEU A 193 9.85 1.58 -4.11
CA LEU A 193 9.27 0.24 -4.19
C LEU A 193 8.22 0.11 -5.28
N VAL A 194 7.89 -1.12 -5.60
CA VAL A 194 6.70 -1.50 -6.37
C VAL A 194 5.50 -1.54 -5.45
N GLY A 195 4.44 -0.82 -5.80
CA GLY A 195 3.18 -0.80 -5.07
C GLY A 195 1.98 -0.95 -6.00
N LEU A 196 1.43 -2.16 -6.12
CA LEU A 196 0.22 -2.43 -6.89
C LEU A 196 -1.01 -2.29 -6.00
N LYS A 197 -1.90 -1.41 -6.37
CA LYS A 197 -3.28 -1.38 -5.92
C LYS A 197 -4.10 -2.25 -6.88
N PRO A 198 -4.55 -3.45 -6.52
CA PRO A 198 -5.39 -4.26 -7.40
C PRO A 198 -6.76 -3.61 -7.64
N SER A 199 -7.50 -4.13 -8.57
CA SER A 199 -8.92 -3.79 -8.78
C SER A 199 -9.71 -4.08 -7.51
N ARG A 200 -10.73 -3.25 -7.24
CA ARG A 200 -11.71 -3.54 -6.19
C ARG A 200 -12.34 -4.93 -6.43
N GLY A 201 -12.36 -5.77 -5.41
CA GLY A 201 -12.90 -7.12 -5.49
C GLY A 201 -11.95 -8.17 -6.09
N ARG A 202 -10.67 -7.83 -6.36
CA ARG A 202 -9.66 -8.79 -6.79
C ARG A 202 -9.09 -9.59 -5.63
N VAL A 203 -8.87 -8.95 -4.50
CA VAL A 203 -8.36 -9.54 -3.26
C VAL A 203 -9.44 -9.40 -2.20
N THR A 204 -9.60 -10.42 -1.37
CA THR A 204 -10.58 -10.41 -0.28
C THR A 204 -10.42 -9.19 0.62
N MET A 205 -11.53 -8.61 1.04
CA MET A 205 -11.61 -7.58 2.07
C MET A 205 -12.76 -7.96 3.00
N ASP A 206 -12.49 -8.05 4.28
CA ASP A 206 -13.52 -8.31 5.28
C ASP A 206 -14.69 -7.31 5.14
N ALA A 207 -15.91 -7.81 5.01
CA ALA A 207 -17.11 -7.03 4.74
C ALA A 207 -17.38 -5.94 5.80
N THR A 208 -16.96 -6.20 7.04
CA THR A 208 -17.17 -5.27 8.17
C THR A 208 -16.24 -4.06 8.12
N ILE A 209 -15.17 -4.15 7.32
CA ILE A 209 -14.07 -3.18 7.30
C ILE A 209 -14.14 -2.23 6.09
N ASN A 210 -14.82 -2.61 5.02
CA ASN A 210 -14.80 -1.88 3.75
C ASN A 210 -16.21 -1.47 3.28
N ALA A 211 -16.98 -0.85 4.16
CA ALA A 211 -18.35 -0.41 3.83
C ALA A 211 -18.38 0.61 2.65
N SER A 212 -17.37 1.49 2.55
CA SER A 212 -17.27 2.46 1.44
C SER A 212 -16.82 1.85 0.12
N GLY A 213 -16.19 0.68 0.14
CA GLY A 213 -15.63 0.03 -1.04
C GLY A 213 -14.36 0.70 -1.61
N PHE A 214 -13.75 1.65 -0.93
CA PHE A 214 -12.53 2.32 -1.42
C PHE A 214 -11.27 1.51 -1.19
N SER A 215 -11.24 0.72 -0.11
CA SER A 215 -10.06 0.01 0.33
C SER A 215 -9.85 -1.29 -0.43
N VAL A 216 -8.62 -1.54 -0.79
CA VAL A 216 -8.10 -2.81 -1.28
C VAL A 216 -6.82 -3.14 -0.51
N GLN A 217 -6.36 -4.39 -0.61
CA GLN A 217 -5.12 -4.80 0.04
C GLN A 217 -4.24 -5.62 -0.91
N HIS A 218 -2.95 -5.56 -0.68
CA HIS A 218 -1.91 -6.31 -1.36
C HIS A 218 -0.61 -6.18 -0.57
N VAL A 219 0.54 -6.08 -1.25
CA VAL A 219 1.86 -5.88 -0.66
C VAL A 219 2.57 -4.67 -1.25
N VAL A 220 3.58 -4.18 -0.55
CA VAL A 220 4.71 -3.46 -1.12
C VAL A 220 5.89 -4.42 -1.20
N CYS A 221 6.64 -4.36 -2.30
CA CYS A 221 7.78 -5.24 -2.58
C CYS A 221 8.81 -4.54 -3.47
N ARG A 222 9.97 -5.18 -3.72
CA ARG A 222 11.01 -4.57 -4.55
C ARG A 222 10.87 -4.85 -6.03
N THR A 223 10.23 -5.97 -6.41
CA THR A 223 10.18 -6.42 -7.80
C THR A 223 8.75 -6.62 -8.29
N VAL A 224 8.55 -6.45 -9.60
CA VAL A 224 7.25 -6.68 -10.25
C VAL A 224 6.86 -8.15 -10.16
N ARG A 225 7.81 -9.08 -10.25
CA ARG A 225 7.51 -10.52 -10.17
C ARG A 225 7.00 -10.94 -8.79
N ASP A 226 7.51 -10.34 -7.70
CA ASP A 226 6.97 -10.59 -6.35
C ASP A 226 5.53 -10.09 -6.22
N SER A 227 5.25 -8.89 -6.72
CA SER A 227 3.89 -8.35 -6.73
C SER A 227 2.94 -9.30 -7.47
N ALA A 228 3.34 -9.78 -8.65
CA ALA A 228 2.53 -10.71 -9.44
C ALA A 228 2.34 -12.08 -8.76
N ALA A 229 3.41 -12.68 -8.25
CA ALA A 229 3.37 -13.99 -7.61
C ALA A 229 2.59 -13.97 -6.28
N ILE A 230 2.68 -12.88 -5.51
CA ILE A 230 1.89 -12.70 -4.29
C ILE A 230 0.42 -12.41 -4.63
N LEU A 231 0.14 -11.73 -5.75
CA LEU A 231 -1.23 -11.58 -6.22
C LEU A 231 -1.86 -12.92 -6.61
N ASP A 232 -1.11 -13.83 -7.24
CA ASP A 232 -1.59 -15.17 -7.59
C ASP A 232 -2.10 -15.95 -6.37
N VAL A 233 -1.44 -15.83 -5.22
CA VAL A 233 -1.85 -16.53 -3.99
C VAL A 233 -2.93 -15.80 -3.20
N SER A 234 -3.08 -14.49 -3.38
CA SER A 234 -4.00 -13.64 -2.62
C SER A 234 -5.27 -13.23 -3.37
N ALA A 235 -5.31 -13.37 -4.71
CA ALA A 235 -6.46 -13.01 -5.54
C ALA A 235 -7.58 -14.07 -5.43
N LYS A 236 -8.19 -14.13 -4.26
CA LYS A 236 -9.34 -15.01 -3.96
C LYS A 236 -10.45 -14.19 -3.32
N ASN A 237 -11.69 -14.55 -3.66
CA ASN A 237 -12.90 -14.03 -3.06
C ASN A 237 -13.47 -15.05 -2.06
N PHE A 238 -14.10 -14.54 -1.02
CA PHE A 238 -14.80 -15.30 0.01
C PHE A 238 -16.29 -14.91 0.04
N PRO A 239 -17.17 -15.73 0.60
CA PRO A 239 -18.62 -15.49 0.58
C PRO A 239 -19.06 -14.17 1.22
N ASP A 240 -18.24 -13.66 2.13
CA ASP A 240 -18.51 -12.43 2.93
C ASP A 240 -17.91 -11.19 2.27
N ASP A 241 -17.22 -11.30 1.13
CA ASP A 241 -16.67 -10.11 0.44
C ASP A 241 -17.79 -9.28 -0.20
N ASN A 242 -17.83 -7.98 0.11
CA ASN A 242 -18.81 -7.03 -0.45
C ASN A 242 -18.59 -6.78 -1.95
N PHE A 243 -17.37 -6.94 -2.43
CA PHE A 243 -16.99 -6.73 -3.82
C PHE A 243 -16.19 -7.92 -4.31
N THR A 244 -16.55 -8.42 -5.49
CA THR A 244 -15.89 -9.57 -6.10
C THR A 244 -15.65 -9.31 -7.58
N LEU A 245 -14.51 -9.78 -8.09
CA LEU A 245 -14.22 -9.87 -9.51
C LEU A 245 -14.08 -11.34 -9.92
N PRO A 246 -14.41 -11.68 -11.18
CA PRO A 246 -14.10 -12.99 -11.70
C PRO A 246 -12.61 -13.32 -11.53
N PRO A 247 -12.25 -14.59 -11.27
CA PRO A 247 -10.86 -15.02 -11.28
C PRO A 247 -10.17 -14.64 -12.60
N SER A 248 -8.86 -14.35 -12.53
CA SER A 248 -8.07 -14.15 -13.74
C SER A 248 -8.02 -15.48 -14.54
N GLU A 249 -8.06 -15.37 -15.87
CA GLU A 249 -7.96 -16.55 -16.76
C GLU A 249 -6.58 -17.21 -16.70
N GLN A 250 -5.55 -16.43 -16.41
CA GLN A 250 -4.17 -16.87 -16.27
C GLN A 250 -3.58 -16.33 -14.96
N PRO A 251 -2.60 -17.04 -14.36
CA PRO A 251 -1.83 -16.49 -13.25
C PRO A 251 -1.20 -15.15 -13.60
N PHE A 252 -1.22 -14.19 -12.68
CA PHE A 252 -0.61 -12.88 -12.86
C PHE A 252 0.90 -12.93 -13.06
N SER A 253 1.57 -13.91 -12.47
CA SER A 253 2.99 -14.19 -12.70
C SER A 253 3.32 -14.50 -14.15
N LYS A 254 2.37 -14.98 -14.97
CA LYS A 254 2.55 -15.20 -16.41
C LYS A 254 2.58 -13.88 -17.20
N ALA A 255 2.04 -12.80 -16.67
CA ALA A 255 2.11 -11.49 -17.30
C ALA A 255 3.55 -10.92 -17.24
N VAL A 256 4.32 -11.28 -16.23
CA VAL A 256 5.71 -10.82 -16.06
C VAL A 256 6.59 -11.42 -17.16
N GLY A 257 7.12 -10.55 -18.03
CA GLY A 257 7.92 -10.95 -19.20
C GLY A 257 7.10 -11.35 -20.43
N SER A 258 5.76 -11.25 -20.38
CA SER A 258 4.93 -11.37 -21.58
C SER A 258 5.01 -10.09 -22.42
N ASP A 259 4.80 -10.23 -23.73
CA ASP A 259 4.73 -9.09 -24.65
C ASP A 259 3.29 -8.55 -24.71
N PRO A 260 3.02 -7.32 -24.18
CA PRO A 260 1.69 -6.72 -24.25
C PRO A 260 1.35 -6.13 -25.63
N GLY A 261 2.27 -6.19 -26.60
CA GLY A 261 2.15 -5.50 -27.88
C GLY A 261 2.36 -3.99 -27.78
N SER A 262 2.07 -3.27 -28.87
CA SER A 262 2.12 -1.80 -28.87
C SER A 262 0.84 -1.21 -28.29
N LEU A 263 0.96 -0.53 -27.16
CA LEU A 263 -0.16 0.06 -26.42
C LEU A 263 -0.29 1.56 -26.70
N ARG A 264 -1.50 2.07 -26.55
CA ARG A 264 -1.80 3.49 -26.55
C ARG A 264 -1.96 3.98 -25.10
N ILE A 265 -1.09 4.86 -24.67
CA ILE A 265 -0.96 5.29 -23.28
C ILE A 265 -1.23 6.78 -23.17
N GLY A 266 -2.20 7.17 -22.33
CA GLY A 266 -2.44 8.58 -21.99
C GLY A 266 -1.43 9.03 -20.94
N LEU A 267 -0.82 10.21 -21.11
CA LEU A 267 0.04 10.86 -20.14
C LEU A 267 -0.66 12.07 -19.53
N LEU A 268 -0.80 12.06 -18.22
CA LEU A 268 -1.24 13.21 -17.43
C LEU A 268 -0.08 13.70 -16.54
N ASP A 269 0.71 14.64 -17.05
CA ASP A 269 1.90 15.21 -16.39
C ASP A 269 1.67 16.60 -15.79
N THR A 270 0.41 16.97 -15.61
CA THR A 270 -0.07 18.19 -14.95
C THR A 270 -1.03 17.83 -13.83
N SER A 271 -1.15 18.70 -12.82
CA SER A 271 -2.10 18.45 -11.73
C SER A 271 -3.55 18.50 -12.24
N PRO A 272 -4.37 17.47 -11.98
CA PRO A 272 -5.80 17.51 -12.31
C PRO A 272 -6.59 18.41 -11.34
N ARG A 273 -5.95 18.91 -10.29
CA ARG A 273 -6.52 19.83 -9.31
C ARG A 273 -5.80 21.18 -9.40
N PRO A 274 -6.47 22.26 -9.87
CA PRO A 274 -5.81 23.55 -10.11
C PRO A 274 -5.12 24.17 -8.90
N VAL A 275 -5.62 23.89 -7.68
CA VAL A 275 -5.06 24.42 -6.42
C VAL A 275 -3.87 23.58 -5.90
N VAL A 276 -3.54 22.47 -6.53
CA VAL A 276 -2.40 21.62 -6.19
C VAL A 276 -1.29 21.83 -7.23
N GLU A 277 -0.19 22.41 -6.80
CA GLU A 277 1.00 22.52 -7.64
C GLU A 277 1.68 21.15 -7.77
N LEU A 278 2.00 20.76 -9.00
CA LEU A 278 2.78 19.56 -9.27
C LEU A 278 4.27 19.91 -9.22
N HIS A 279 4.98 19.25 -8.28
CA HIS A 279 6.41 19.43 -8.13
C HIS A 279 7.17 18.95 -9.38
N PRO A 280 8.17 19.71 -9.89
CA PRO A 280 8.90 19.36 -11.12
C PRO A 280 9.50 17.94 -11.12
N GLN A 281 10.00 17.45 -9.99
CA GLN A 281 10.55 16.10 -9.88
C GLN A 281 9.48 15.00 -10.03
N CYS A 282 8.25 15.28 -9.58
CA CYS A 282 7.13 14.35 -9.76
C CYS A 282 6.65 14.33 -11.23
N ALA A 283 6.58 15.49 -11.88
CA ALA A 283 6.30 15.56 -13.32
C ALA A 283 7.39 14.87 -14.14
N GLU A 284 8.65 15.03 -13.76
CA GLU A 284 9.81 14.42 -14.42
C GLU A 284 9.78 12.88 -14.33
N ALA A 285 9.34 12.31 -13.20
CA ALA A 285 9.15 10.87 -13.07
C ALA A 285 8.19 10.32 -14.14
N ALA A 286 7.04 10.96 -14.34
CA ALA A 286 6.08 10.56 -15.36
C ALA A 286 6.63 10.76 -16.77
N ARG A 287 7.28 11.89 -17.06
CA ARG A 287 7.85 12.18 -18.40
C ARG A 287 8.98 11.24 -18.78
N LYS A 288 9.88 10.92 -17.85
CA LYS A 288 10.94 9.91 -18.10
C LYS A 288 10.35 8.54 -18.37
N THR A 289 9.33 8.16 -17.61
CA THR A 289 8.63 6.88 -17.84
C THR A 289 7.94 6.89 -19.20
N ALA A 290 7.33 8.02 -19.63
CA ALA A 290 6.74 8.16 -20.96
C ALA A 290 7.77 7.94 -22.07
N GLY A 291 8.93 8.61 -21.99
CA GLY A 291 10.02 8.43 -22.96
C GLY A 291 10.51 6.98 -23.05
N LEU A 292 10.66 6.30 -21.89
CA LEU A 292 11.05 4.90 -21.87
C LEU A 292 9.98 3.98 -22.48
N LEU A 293 8.69 4.26 -22.26
CA LEU A 293 7.59 3.53 -22.88
C LEU A 293 7.58 3.71 -24.42
N GLU A 294 7.90 4.91 -24.91
CA GLU A 294 8.05 5.16 -26.35
C GLU A 294 9.25 4.39 -26.95
N GLU A 295 10.38 4.33 -26.24
CA GLU A 295 11.55 3.54 -26.64
C GLU A 295 11.22 2.03 -26.66
N LEU A 296 10.31 1.57 -25.81
CA LEU A 296 9.79 0.20 -25.78
C LEU A 296 8.72 -0.08 -26.87
N GLY A 297 8.35 0.90 -27.67
CA GLY A 297 7.45 0.74 -28.83
C GLY A 297 5.98 1.04 -28.54
N HIS A 298 5.64 1.60 -27.38
CA HIS A 298 4.30 2.08 -27.09
C HIS A 298 4.06 3.48 -27.68
N LYS A 299 2.80 3.91 -27.73
CA LYS A 299 2.39 5.26 -28.19
C LYS A 299 1.94 6.05 -26.97
N VAL A 300 2.66 7.12 -26.61
CA VAL A 300 2.31 7.99 -25.49
C VAL A 300 1.77 9.32 -26.02
N GLU A 301 0.61 9.73 -25.52
CA GLU A 301 -0.07 10.96 -25.91
C GLU A 301 -0.48 11.74 -24.64
N LEU A 302 -0.37 13.09 -24.66
CA LEU A 302 -0.90 13.91 -23.59
C LEU A 302 -2.43 13.77 -23.55
N ALA A 303 -2.92 12.97 -22.64
CA ALA A 303 -4.35 12.67 -22.48
C ALA A 303 -4.63 12.10 -21.08
N GLY A 304 -5.85 12.30 -20.62
CA GLY A 304 -6.37 11.73 -19.38
C GLY A 304 -7.86 12.06 -19.23
N PRO A 305 -8.54 11.46 -18.26
CA PRO A 305 -9.92 11.83 -17.95
C PRO A 305 -10.01 13.32 -17.62
N GLN A 306 -10.89 14.06 -18.30
CA GLN A 306 -11.02 15.51 -18.12
C GLN A 306 -11.43 15.91 -16.70
N GLU A 307 -12.24 15.06 -16.06
CA GLU A 307 -12.78 15.28 -14.72
C GLU A 307 -12.17 14.27 -13.71
N LEU A 308 -10.86 14.00 -13.81
CA LEU A 308 -10.20 13.10 -12.89
C LEU A 308 -10.28 13.57 -11.41
N VAL A 309 -10.42 14.87 -11.19
CA VAL A 309 -10.68 15.46 -9.88
C VAL A 309 -11.74 16.55 -10.03
N THR A 310 -12.87 16.39 -9.34
CA THR A 310 -13.92 17.42 -9.25
C THR A 310 -14.14 17.81 -7.79
N ASP A 311 -14.68 19.00 -7.56
CA ASP A 311 -14.98 19.47 -6.19
C ASP A 311 -16.11 18.63 -5.59
N GLU A 312 -17.11 18.26 -6.37
CA GLU A 312 -18.24 17.43 -5.95
C GLU A 312 -17.77 16.03 -5.49
N ALA A 313 -16.92 15.37 -6.30
CA ALA A 313 -16.35 14.07 -5.92
C ALA A 313 -15.44 14.18 -4.68
N THR A 314 -14.72 15.30 -4.53
CA THR A 314 -13.88 15.55 -3.36
C THR A 314 -14.73 15.69 -2.09
N VAL A 315 -15.82 16.45 -2.14
CA VAL A 315 -16.74 16.61 -1.01
C VAL A 315 -17.41 15.27 -0.67
N ALA A 316 -17.91 14.57 -1.69
CA ALA A 316 -18.56 13.27 -1.51
C ALA A 316 -17.59 12.21 -0.93
N PHE A 317 -16.33 12.19 -1.39
CA PHE A 317 -15.30 11.34 -0.79
C PHE A 317 -15.05 11.69 0.67
N GLY A 318 -14.97 13.00 1.01
CA GLY A 318 -14.80 13.49 2.38
C GLY A 318 -15.96 13.06 3.32
N ILE A 319 -17.20 13.12 2.83
CA ILE A 319 -18.39 12.64 3.55
C ILE A 319 -18.24 11.17 3.91
N LEU A 320 -17.96 10.30 2.91
CA LEU A 320 -17.82 8.86 3.15
C LEU A 320 -16.58 8.53 3.99
N TRP A 321 -15.51 9.31 3.87
CA TRP A 321 -14.30 9.16 4.68
C TRP A 321 -14.57 9.46 6.16
N SER A 322 -15.31 10.54 6.44
CA SER A 322 -15.69 10.91 7.80
C SER A 322 -16.70 9.93 8.40
N THR A 323 -17.66 9.45 7.61
CA THR A 323 -18.59 8.38 8.03
C THR A 323 -17.81 7.09 8.37
N GLY A 324 -16.80 6.73 7.58
CA GLY A 324 -15.90 5.63 7.87
C GLY A 324 -15.17 5.78 9.21
N ALA A 325 -14.66 6.98 9.50
CA ALA A 325 -14.02 7.26 10.79
C ALA A 325 -14.99 7.12 11.98
N ALA A 326 -16.25 7.48 11.82
CA ALA A 326 -17.28 7.26 12.87
C ALA A 326 -17.54 5.75 13.10
N VAL A 327 -17.60 4.96 12.04
CA VAL A 327 -17.71 3.49 12.15
C VAL A 327 -16.47 2.90 12.83
N ASP A 328 -15.28 3.34 12.48
CA ASP A 328 -14.02 2.90 13.10
C ASP A 328 -14.00 3.21 14.61
N MET A 329 -14.54 4.35 15.04
CA MET A 329 -14.69 4.69 16.45
C MET A 329 -15.65 3.74 17.19
N ALA A 330 -16.75 3.34 16.56
CA ALA A 330 -17.68 2.37 17.16
C ALA A 330 -17.01 1.01 17.34
N VAL A 331 -16.26 0.53 16.34
CA VAL A 331 -15.47 -0.71 16.44
C VAL A 331 -14.36 -0.60 17.49
N LEU A 332 -13.72 0.58 17.60
CA LEU A 332 -12.75 0.83 18.66
C LEU A 332 -13.38 0.73 20.07
N SER A 333 -14.59 1.30 20.26
CA SER A 333 -15.32 1.19 21.53
C SER A 333 -15.59 -0.27 21.89
N GLU A 334 -16.03 -1.06 20.92
CA GLU A 334 -16.26 -2.50 21.10
C GLU A 334 -14.98 -3.22 21.54
N ARG A 335 -13.86 -2.98 20.86
CA ARG A 335 -12.57 -3.59 21.18
C ARG A 335 -12.01 -3.18 22.54
N LEU A 336 -12.24 -1.95 22.96
CA LEU A 336 -11.86 -1.45 24.29
C LEU A 336 -12.82 -1.92 25.40
N GLY A 337 -14.02 -2.40 25.06
CA GLY A 337 -15.07 -2.76 26.00
C GLY A 337 -15.65 -1.56 26.78
N ARG A 338 -15.48 -0.34 26.25
CA ARG A 338 -15.98 0.93 26.81
C ARG A 338 -16.07 2.00 25.73
N GLU A 339 -16.75 3.09 26.00
CA GLU A 339 -16.76 4.24 25.11
C GLU A 339 -15.34 4.80 24.90
N VAL A 340 -15.07 5.21 23.65
CA VAL A 340 -13.84 5.90 23.26
C VAL A 340 -13.87 7.33 23.77
N THR A 341 -12.73 7.81 24.23
CA THR A 341 -12.54 9.19 24.67
C THR A 341 -11.49 9.89 23.79
N GLU A 342 -11.39 11.22 23.90
CA GLU A 342 -10.36 12.00 23.19
C GLU A 342 -8.92 11.56 23.52
N GLU A 343 -8.71 10.90 24.67
CA GLU A 343 -7.41 10.37 25.06
C GLU A 343 -7.02 9.10 24.31
N ASP A 344 -7.99 8.41 23.70
CA ASP A 344 -7.77 7.13 23.02
C ASP A 344 -7.35 7.29 21.58
N VAL A 345 -7.69 8.43 20.97
CA VAL A 345 -7.44 8.74 19.56
C VAL A 345 -6.81 10.13 19.38
N GLU A 346 -6.36 10.40 18.18
CA GLU A 346 -5.80 11.70 17.80
C GLU A 346 -6.90 12.77 17.66
N PRO A 347 -6.61 14.06 17.94
CA PRO A 347 -7.60 15.13 17.84
C PRO A 347 -8.25 15.24 16.45
N ALA A 348 -7.49 14.99 15.37
CA ALA A 348 -8.03 15.01 14.01
C ALA A 348 -9.03 13.86 13.77
N THR A 349 -8.69 12.66 14.22
CA THR A 349 -9.57 11.48 14.15
C THR A 349 -10.84 11.68 14.95
N TRP A 350 -10.72 12.19 16.18
CA TRP A 350 -11.86 12.49 17.03
C TRP A 350 -12.87 13.43 16.35
N ARG A 351 -12.37 14.56 15.83
CA ARG A 351 -13.22 15.53 15.12
C ARG A 351 -13.80 14.99 13.82
N MET A 352 -13.01 14.26 13.05
CA MET A 352 -13.48 13.63 11.80
C MET A 352 -14.62 12.64 12.08
N ALA A 353 -14.47 11.82 13.11
CA ALA A 353 -15.50 10.87 13.53
C ALA A 353 -16.77 11.56 14.04
N GLN A 354 -16.65 12.66 14.80
CA GLN A 354 -17.80 13.47 15.20
C GLN A 354 -18.53 14.03 13.98
N GLN A 355 -17.81 14.62 13.02
CA GLN A 355 -18.42 15.09 11.78
C GLN A 355 -19.13 13.96 11.03
N GLY A 356 -18.52 12.77 10.95
CA GLY A 356 -19.12 11.61 10.32
C GLY A 356 -20.40 11.12 11.03
N ALA A 357 -20.43 11.20 12.36
CA ALA A 357 -21.60 10.82 13.15
C ALA A 357 -22.78 11.82 13.03
N ASP A 358 -22.49 13.08 12.72
CA ASP A 358 -23.50 14.13 12.52
C ASP A 358 -24.13 14.09 11.11
N LEU A 359 -23.57 13.32 10.16
CA LEU A 359 -24.09 13.18 8.81
C LEU A 359 -25.39 12.36 8.79
N SER A 360 -26.38 12.83 8.04
CA SER A 360 -27.62 12.09 7.83
C SER A 360 -27.46 10.95 6.81
N GLU A 361 -28.38 9.99 6.82
CA GLU A 361 -28.46 8.95 5.79
C GLU A 361 -28.60 9.56 4.38
N GLN A 362 -29.25 10.73 4.27
CA GLN A 362 -29.42 11.45 3.00
C GLN A 362 -28.07 12.01 2.50
N ASP A 363 -27.21 12.54 3.38
CA ASP A 363 -25.87 13.02 3.03
C ASP A 363 -25.00 11.88 2.54
N VAL A 364 -25.06 10.73 3.22
CA VAL A 364 -24.30 9.52 2.82
C VAL A 364 -24.79 9.00 1.47
N GLN A 365 -26.10 8.92 1.25
CA GLN A 365 -26.69 8.48 -0.03
C GLN A 365 -26.31 9.43 -1.15
N PHE A 366 -26.43 10.75 -0.93
CA PHE A 366 -26.00 11.76 -1.91
C PHE A 366 -24.53 11.59 -2.28
N ALA A 367 -23.66 11.36 -1.30
CA ALA A 367 -22.24 11.14 -1.56
C ALA A 367 -21.98 9.85 -2.38
N GLN A 368 -22.68 8.76 -2.06
CA GLN A 368 -22.60 7.51 -2.81
C GLN A 368 -23.05 7.68 -4.27
N ASP A 369 -24.19 8.35 -4.50
CA ASP A 369 -24.72 8.61 -5.85
C ASP A 369 -23.77 9.50 -6.67
N THR A 370 -23.22 10.54 -6.02
CA THR A 370 -22.23 11.45 -6.64
C THR A 370 -20.98 10.68 -7.08
N LEU A 371 -20.43 9.82 -6.21
CA LEU A 371 -19.23 9.04 -6.56
C LEU A 371 -19.53 7.92 -7.57
N ALA A 372 -20.74 7.38 -7.59
CA ALA A 372 -21.16 6.42 -8.62
C ALA A 372 -21.18 7.10 -10.01
N GLN A 373 -21.77 8.28 -10.11
CA GLN A 373 -21.79 9.06 -11.37
C GLN A 373 -20.38 9.49 -11.79
N TYR A 374 -19.57 9.99 -10.85
CA TYR A 374 -18.16 10.30 -11.07
C TYR A 374 -17.39 9.09 -11.62
N SER A 375 -17.59 7.91 -11.03
CA SER A 375 -16.91 6.69 -11.47
C SER A 375 -17.29 6.33 -12.91
N GLN A 376 -18.55 6.44 -13.29
CA GLN A 376 -18.99 6.21 -14.66
C GLN A 376 -18.33 7.18 -15.64
N ASN A 377 -18.26 8.47 -15.30
CA ASN A 377 -17.62 9.50 -16.13
C ASN A 377 -16.11 9.21 -16.31
N CYS A 378 -15.40 8.86 -15.25
CA CYS A 378 -13.98 8.51 -15.34
C CYS A 378 -13.75 7.23 -16.14
N LEU A 379 -14.60 6.21 -15.96
CA LEU A 379 -14.47 4.93 -16.65
C LEU A 379 -14.77 5.04 -18.14
N SER A 380 -15.65 5.95 -18.57
CA SER A 380 -15.95 6.18 -19.98
C SER A 380 -14.75 6.68 -20.82
N TRP A 381 -13.70 7.20 -20.16
CA TRP A 381 -12.48 7.59 -20.85
C TRP A 381 -11.81 6.44 -21.60
N TRP A 382 -11.93 5.21 -21.10
CA TRP A 382 -11.36 4.01 -21.73
C TRP A 382 -12.03 3.67 -23.07
N ASP A 383 -13.25 4.14 -23.31
CA ASP A 383 -13.96 3.97 -24.60
C ASP A 383 -13.28 4.76 -25.74
N SER A 384 -12.38 5.69 -25.40
CA SER A 384 -11.56 6.43 -26.38
C SER A 384 -10.37 5.63 -26.91
N GLY A 385 -10.21 4.36 -26.49
CA GLY A 385 -9.24 3.41 -27.02
C GLY A 385 -7.84 3.55 -26.45
N PHE A 386 -7.69 4.12 -25.25
CA PHE A 386 -6.45 4.03 -24.48
C PHE A 386 -6.38 2.71 -23.71
N ASP A 387 -5.17 2.14 -23.62
CA ASP A 387 -4.89 0.91 -22.89
C ASP A 387 -4.46 1.19 -21.45
N LEU A 388 -3.65 2.25 -21.25
CA LEU A 388 -3.13 2.67 -19.95
C LEU A 388 -3.20 4.20 -19.78
N LEU A 389 -3.20 4.63 -18.52
CA LEU A 389 -2.98 6.02 -18.12
C LEU A 389 -1.70 6.09 -17.28
N LEU A 390 -0.79 6.96 -17.66
CA LEU A 390 0.45 7.26 -16.92
C LEU A 390 0.32 8.61 -16.22
N THR A 391 0.64 8.64 -14.92
CA THR A 391 0.64 9.85 -14.09
C THR A 391 1.85 9.86 -13.14
N PRO A 392 2.22 10.98 -12.51
CA PRO A 392 2.94 10.93 -11.25
C PRO A 392 2.16 10.10 -10.22
N THR A 393 2.84 9.47 -9.26
CA THR A 393 2.13 8.81 -8.14
C THR A 393 1.60 9.84 -7.14
N THR A 394 2.42 10.84 -6.82
CA THR A 394 2.09 11.95 -5.91
C THR A 394 2.43 13.28 -6.56
N ALA A 395 1.78 14.36 -6.14
CA ALA A 395 2.12 15.70 -6.64
C ALA A 395 3.37 16.29 -6.00
N LEU A 396 3.78 15.79 -4.84
CA LEU A 396 4.97 16.25 -4.10
C LEU A 396 5.90 15.06 -3.78
N PRO A 397 7.22 15.25 -3.66
CA PRO A 397 8.15 14.27 -3.13
C PRO A 397 7.90 14.01 -1.63
N PRO A 398 8.62 13.06 -0.98
CA PRO A 398 8.42 12.74 0.42
C PRO A 398 8.45 14.00 1.31
N PRO A 399 7.48 14.16 2.26
CA PRO A 399 7.47 15.28 3.19
C PRO A 399 8.52 15.08 4.29
N ARG A 400 8.98 16.17 4.91
CA ARG A 400 9.72 16.06 6.17
C ARG A 400 8.82 15.54 7.29
N ILE A 401 9.43 14.84 8.23
CA ILE A 401 8.72 14.43 9.46
C ILE A 401 8.12 15.68 10.13
N GLY A 402 6.84 15.61 10.46
CA GLY A 402 6.07 16.68 11.09
C GLY A 402 5.34 17.62 10.12
N ASP A 403 5.66 17.64 8.83
CA ASP A 403 5.00 18.57 7.86
C ASP A 403 3.50 18.29 7.72
N LEU A 404 3.10 17.02 7.86
CA LEU A 404 1.71 16.56 7.76
C LEU A 404 1.08 16.25 9.13
N ALA A 405 1.83 16.44 10.22
CA ALA A 405 1.30 16.19 11.56
C ALA A 405 0.13 17.11 11.86
N ALA A 406 -0.92 16.56 12.44
CA ALA A 406 -2.00 17.34 13.02
C ALA A 406 -1.47 18.15 14.21
N LEU A 407 -1.58 19.45 14.17
CA LEU A 407 -1.26 20.26 15.32
C LEU A 407 -2.40 20.17 16.35
N HIS A 408 -2.05 20.10 17.63
CA HIS A 408 -3.05 20.06 18.71
C HIS A 408 -3.98 21.28 18.69
N GLU A 409 -3.51 22.43 18.18
CA GLU A 409 -4.27 23.67 18.11
C GLU A 409 -5.25 23.71 16.92
N ASP A 410 -4.92 23.07 15.80
CA ASP A 410 -5.80 22.90 14.64
C ASP A 410 -5.69 21.46 14.10
N PRO A 411 -6.57 20.56 14.55
CA PRO A 411 -6.54 19.16 14.14
C PRO A 411 -6.65 18.92 12.64
N PHE A 412 -7.25 19.85 11.89
CA PHE A 412 -7.41 19.71 10.45
C PHE A 412 -6.31 20.38 9.62
N GLN A 413 -5.32 21.04 10.24
CA GLN A 413 -4.26 21.72 9.50
C GLN A 413 -3.45 20.77 8.60
N GLY A 414 -3.33 19.50 8.97
CA GLY A 414 -2.66 18.48 8.16
C GLY A 414 -3.44 18.04 6.92
N LEU A 415 -4.78 18.10 6.93
CA LEU A 415 -5.61 17.60 5.84
C LEU A 415 -5.40 18.35 4.51
N PRO A 416 -5.39 19.69 4.42
CA PRO A 416 -5.09 20.39 3.18
C PRO A 416 -3.70 20.07 2.65
N LYS A 417 -2.72 19.86 3.51
CA LYS A 417 -1.36 19.47 3.15
C LYS A 417 -1.25 18.03 2.68
N ALA A 418 -2.20 17.16 3.05
CA ALA A 418 -2.30 15.78 2.63
C ALA A 418 -2.83 15.63 1.19
N ILE A 419 -3.66 16.57 0.73
CA ILE A 419 -4.31 16.54 -0.59
C ILE A 419 -3.31 16.31 -1.74
N PRO A 420 -2.16 16.99 -1.84
CA PRO A 420 -1.22 16.79 -2.94
C PRO A 420 -0.72 15.34 -3.07
N TYR A 421 -0.64 14.61 -1.97
CA TYR A 421 -0.18 13.22 -1.97
C TYR A 421 -1.22 12.24 -2.49
N ALA A 422 -2.51 12.55 -2.34
CA ALA A 422 -3.61 11.69 -2.77
C ALA A 422 -4.25 12.11 -4.12
N THR A 423 -3.84 13.25 -4.69
CA THR A 423 -4.45 13.85 -5.89
C THR A 423 -4.46 12.90 -7.09
N PHE A 424 -3.40 12.12 -7.30
CA PHE A 424 -3.29 11.17 -8.40
C PHE A 424 -3.69 9.74 -8.03
N THR A 425 -3.90 9.45 -6.75
CA THR A 425 -4.16 8.08 -6.28
C THR A 425 -5.62 7.83 -5.87
N ALA A 426 -6.24 8.75 -5.13
CA ALA A 426 -7.61 8.60 -4.62
C ALA A 426 -8.68 8.39 -5.72
N PRO A 427 -8.60 9.03 -6.90
CA PRO A 427 -9.54 8.78 -7.98
C PRO A 427 -9.71 7.29 -8.32
N PHE A 428 -8.61 6.52 -8.30
CA PHE A 428 -8.63 5.10 -8.64
C PHE A 428 -9.07 4.18 -7.49
N ASN A 429 -9.21 4.71 -6.28
CA ASN A 429 -9.95 4.05 -5.20
C ASN A 429 -11.46 4.22 -5.39
N ILE A 430 -11.89 5.42 -5.80
CA ILE A 430 -13.30 5.72 -6.07
C ILE A 430 -13.80 4.87 -7.25
N THR A 431 -13.08 4.85 -8.37
CA THR A 431 -13.45 4.07 -9.56
C THR A 431 -13.21 2.56 -9.43
N GLY A 432 -12.36 2.15 -8.46
CA GLY A 432 -12.01 0.74 -8.23
C GLY A 432 -10.96 0.17 -9.19
N GLN A 433 -10.42 0.97 -10.11
CA GLN A 433 -9.45 0.54 -11.13
C GLN A 433 -8.11 0.10 -10.52
N PRO A 434 -7.39 -0.86 -11.13
CA PRO A 434 -6.05 -1.23 -10.70
C PRO A 434 -5.06 -0.14 -11.09
N ALA A 435 -4.05 0.05 -10.23
CA ALA A 435 -2.98 1.01 -10.48
C ALA A 435 -1.68 0.56 -9.82
N ILE A 436 -0.55 0.76 -10.48
CA ILE A 436 0.77 0.38 -9.97
C ILE A 436 1.68 1.61 -9.90
N SER A 437 2.35 1.81 -8.75
CA SER A 437 3.42 2.78 -8.59
C SER A 437 4.76 2.09 -8.74
N LEU A 438 5.64 2.68 -9.57
CA LEU A 438 6.98 2.19 -9.87
C LEU A 438 8.02 3.26 -9.51
N PRO A 439 9.21 2.92 -8.99
CA PRO A 439 10.23 3.87 -8.55
C PRO A 439 11.09 4.38 -9.72
N MET A 440 10.51 5.21 -10.58
CA MET A 440 11.08 5.61 -11.86
C MET A 440 12.03 6.81 -11.78
N HIS A 441 12.12 7.48 -10.63
CA HIS A 441 12.95 8.66 -10.49
C HIS A 441 13.46 8.86 -9.06
N PHE A 442 14.58 9.59 -8.92
CA PHE A 442 15.12 10.08 -7.67
C PHE A 442 15.34 11.58 -7.74
N THR A 443 15.03 12.30 -6.68
CA THR A 443 15.33 13.73 -6.58
C THR A 443 16.84 13.95 -6.48
N PRO A 444 17.34 15.18 -6.72
CA PRO A 444 18.74 15.49 -6.50
C PRO A 444 19.25 15.20 -5.08
N GLU A 445 18.33 15.20 -4.09
CA GLU A 445 18.62 14.87 -2.69
C GLU A 445 18.61 13.35 -2.42
N GLY A 446 18.38 12.52 -3.46
CA GLY A 446 18.36 11.06 -3.36
C GLY A 446 17.05 10.47 -2.82
N LEU A 447 15.95 11.22 -2.81
CA LEU A 447 14.64 10.71 -2.41
C LEU A 447 13.91 10.08 -3.60
N PRO A 448 13.30 8.88 -3.44
CA PRO A 448 12.54 8.25 -4.49
C PRO A 448 11.27 9.02 -4.86
N VAL A 449 10.91 8.95 -6.14
CA VAL A 449 9.66 9.48 -6.69
C VAL A 449 9.07 8.46 -7.66
N GLY A 450 7.80 8.12 -7.46
CA GLY A 450 7.10 7.13 -8.27
C GLY A 450 6.38 7.72 -9.48
N ALA A 451 6.34 6.92 -10.57
CA ALA A 451 5.36 7.06 -11.64
C ALA A 451 4.26 6.00 -11.49
N GLN A 452 3.04 6.35 -11.82
CA GLN A 452 1.88 5.48 -11.68
C GLN A 452 1.32 5.12 -13.04
N LEU A 453 1.12 3.82 -13.29
CA LEU A 453 0.31 3.31 -14.39
C LEU A 453 -1.05 2.86 -13.86
N VAL A 454 -2.10 3.19 -14.61
CA VAL A 454 -3.48 2.79 -14.32
C VAL A 454 -4.03 2.04 -15.52
N ALA A 455 -4.81 0.99 -15.27
CA ALA A 455 -5.50 0.25 -16.33
C ALA A 455 -7.01 0.22 -16.09
N ASN A 456 -7.76 -0.27 -17.07
CA ASN A 456 -9.18 -0.54 -16.89
C ASN A 456 -9.41 -1.63 -15.84
N LEU A 457 -10.62 -1.72 -15.29
CA LEU A 457 -11.00 -2.70 -14.28
C LEU A 457 -10.60 -4.13 -14.68
N GLY A 458 -9.97 -4.85 -13.76
CA GLY A 458 -9.59 -6.25 -13.94
C GLY A 458 -8.32 -6.47 -14.76
N ARG A 459 -7.63 -5.42 -15.22
CA ARG A 459 -6.45 -5.49 -16.11
C ARG A 459 -5.13 -5.38 -15.35
N GLU A 460 -5.02 -6.04 -14.20
CA GLU A 460 -3.74 -6.18 -13.50
C GLU A 460 -2.68 -6.88 -14.36
N ASP A 461 -3.08 -7.80 -15.22
CA ASP A 461 -2.24 -8.48 -16.19
C ASP A 461 -1.45 -7.50 -17.06
N LEU A 462 -2.15 -6.51 -17.62
CA LEU A 462 -1.54 -5.50 -18.49
C LEU A 462 -0.58 -4.59 -17.71
N LEU A 463 -0.96 -4.17 -16.49
CA LEU A 463 -0.10 -3.37 -15.61
C LEU A 463 1.19 -4.11 -15.28
N LEU A 464 1.10 -5.39 -14.93
CA LEU A 464 2.27 -6.21 -14.56
C LEU A 464 3.17 -6.49 -15.76
N ALA A 465 2.61 -6.70 -16.96
CA ALA A 465 3.39 -6.87 -18.18
C ALA A 465 4.22 -5.62 -18.51
N VAL A 466 3.59 -4.43 -18.50
CA VAL A 466 4.29 -3.18 -18.80
C VAL A 466 5.24 -2.78 -17.66
N ALA A 467 4.85 -3.00 -16.41
CA ALA A 467 5.75 -2.76 -15.27
C ALA A 467 7.03 -3.61 -15.35
N ALA A 468 6.91 -4.88 -15.79
CA ALA A 468 8.07 -5.76 -15.99
C ALA A 468 8.97 -5.29 -17.14
N GLN A 469 8.40 -4.76 -18.23
CA GLN A 469 9.20 -4.14 -19.30
C GLN A 469 9.99 -2.93 -18.78
N LEU A 470 9.35 -2.06 -17.98
CA LEU A 470 10.00 -0.90 -17.36
C LEU A 470 11.09 -1.32 -16.37
N GLU A 471 10.83 -2.35 -15.53
CA GLU A 471 11.82 -2.89 -14.60
C GLU A 471 13.04 -3.46 -15.32
N TYR A 472 12.83 -4.14 -16.44
CA TYR A 472 13.92 -4.66 -17.26
C TYR A 472 14.73 -3.56 -17.96
N ALA A 473 14.05 -2.54 -18.51
CA ALA A 473 14.69 -1.46 -19.26
C ALA A 473 15.42 -0.44 -18.34
N ALA A 474 14.92 -0.21 -17.14
CA ALA A 474 15.48 0.69 -16.15
C ALA A 474 15.48 0.04 -14.75
N PRO A 475 16.36 -0.94 -14.47
CA PRO A 475 16.36 -1.66 -13.21
C PRO A 475 16.61 -0.76 -12.02
N TRP A 476 15.72 -0.84 -11.02
CA TRP A 476 15.85 -0.09 -9.75
C TRP A 476 16.33 -0.95 -8.60
N SER A 477 16.39 -2.28 -8.75
CA SER A 477 16.75 -3.22 -7.68
C SER A 477 18.18 -3.06 -7.14
N GLY A 478 19.07 -2.42 -7.93
CA GLY A 478 20.44 -2.10 -7.50
C GLY A 478 20.54 -0.83 -6.64
N GLN A 479 19.44 -0.09 -6.45
CA GLN A 479 19.41 1.11 -5.63
C GLN A 479 18.85 0.75 -4.26
N THR A 480 19.69 0.85 -3.22
CA THR A 480 19.34 0.56 -1.83
C THR A 480 19.70 1.75 -0.94
N PRO A 481 18.87 2.04 0.08
CA PRO A 481 19.19 3.09 1.04
C PRO A 481 20.45 2.74 1.84
N SER A 482 21.26 3.76 2.17
CA SER A 482 22.42 3.64 3.06
C SER A 482 21.95 3.85 4.49
N LEU A 483 21.73 2.78 5.25
CA LEU A 483 21.35 2.80 6.68
C LEU A 483 22.54 2.51 7.57
#